data_d16ab64f4d553dfb79c6941afab8fa0c
#
_entry.id   d16ab64f4d553dfb79c6941afab8fa0c
#
_cell.length_a   1.000
_cell.length_b   1.000
_cell.length_c   1.000
_cell.angle_alpha   90.00
_cell.angle_beta   90.00
_cell.angle_gamma   90.00
#
_symmetry.space_group_name_H-M   'P 1'
#
loop_
_entity.id
_entity.type
_entity.pdbx_description
1 polymer ?
#
loop_
_entity_poly.entity_id
_entity_poly.type
_entity_poly.pdbx_seq_one_letter_code
_entity_poly.pdbx_strand_id
1 'polypeptide(L)'
;QGAQPITSYNFGAGNAARVRESFRLLLKVCVIYSVTLWALVMLFPQLFAGMFASDAQLVDFAARALRIYCGAMFIFGIQIACQMTFVSIGYALCSIIVAVMRKFVLLIPLIYIMPQLLADKVSAVYAAEPAADSLAVLFTIAMFAVNFKKALRKLEEEQKNDALS
;
A
#
# COMPACT_ATOMS: atom_id res chain seq x y z
N GLN A 1 1.48 7.11 10.28
CA GLN A 1 2.65 7.34 11.16
C GLN A 1 2.26 7.25 12.64
N GLY A 2 1.12 7.79 13.09
CA GLY A 2 0.71 7.77 14.50
C GLY A 2 0.56 6.38 15.14
N ALA A 3 0.29 5.33 14.38
CA ALA A 3 0.20 3.96 14.90
C ALA A 3 1.58 3.30 15.10
N GLN A 4 2.63 3.83 14.48
CA GLN A 4 3.97 3.24 14.51
C GLN A 4 4.55 3.14 15.94
N PRO A 5 4.56 4.21 16.76
CA PRO A 5 5.09 4.12 18.12
C PRO A 5 4.29 3.17 19.01
N ILE A 6 2.96 3.09 18.83
CA ILE A 6 2.10 2.19 19.59
C ILE A 6 2.46 0.72 19.26
N THR A 7 2.59 0.40 17.98
CA THR A 7 2.95 -0.94 17.53
C THR A 7 4.35 -1.32 17.97
N SER A 8 5.35 -0.42 17.84
CA SER A 8 6.73 -0.64 18.27
C SER A 8 6.82 -0.87 19.77
N TYR A 9 6.15 -0.05 20.58
CA TYR A 9 6.13 -0.20 22.03
C TYR A 9 5.56 -1.57 22.46
N ASN A 10 4.39 -1.94 21.91
CA ASN A 10 3.76 -3.22 22.26
C ASN A 10 4.57 -4.42 21.74
N PHE A 11 5.29 -4.27 20.64
CA PHE A 11 6.20 -5.30 20.13
C PHE A 11 7.40 -5.46 21.06
N GLY A 12 8.05 -4.36 21.49
CA GLY A 12 9.14 -4.39 22.46
C GLY A 12 8.74 -4.88 23.84
N ALA A 13 7.47 -4.67 24.24
CA ALA A 13 6.90 -5.18 25.50
C ALA A 13 6.45 -6.67 25.41
N GLY A 14 6.70 -7.36 24.30
CA GLY A 14 6.32 -8.77 24.13
C GLY A 14 4.82 -9.01 23.90
N ASN A 15 3.98 -7.98 23.79
CA ASN A 15 2.51 -8.12 23.77
C ASN A 15 1.97 -8.39 22.36
N ALA A 16 2.03 -9.65 21.90
CA ALA A 16 1.59 -10.09 20.60
C ALA A 16 0.10 -9.77 20.31
N ALA A 17 -0.77 -9.85 21.33
CA ALA A 17 -2.19 -9.56 21.19
C ALA A 17 -2.42 -8.07 20.84
N ARG A 18 -1.75 -7.16 21.53
CA ARG A 18 -1.81 -5.72 21.28
C ARG A 18 -1.20 -5.32 19.93
N VAL A 19 -0.11 -5.97 19.51
CA VAL A 19 0.48 -5.77 18.17
C VAL A 19 -0.52 -6.16 17.09
N ARG A 20 -1.22 -7.29 17.24
CA ARG A 20 -2.24 -7.75 16.30
C ARG A 20 -3.46 -6.81 16.25
N GLU A 21 -3.88 -6.29 17.39
CA GLU A 21 -4.98 -5.32 17.50
C GLU A 21 -4.62 -4.00 16.83
N SER A 22 -3.43 -3.44 17.12
CA SER A 22 -2.89 -2.24 16.49
C SER A 22 -2.83 -2.35 14.96
N PHE A 23 -2.36 -3.50 14.44
CA PHE A 23 -2.34 -3.76 13.01
C PHE A 23 -3.75 -3.79 12.41
N ARG A 24 -4.70 -4.47 13.06
CA ARG A 24 -6.09 -4.53 12.56
C ARG A 24 -6.74 -3.14 12.52
N LEU A 25 -6.50 -2.32 13.53
CA LEU A 25 -7.01 -0.95 13.56
C LEU A 25 -6.37 -0.10 12.46
N LEU A 26 -5.05 -0.16 12.32
CA LEU A 26 -4.31 0.53 11.28
C LEU A 26 -4.80 0.13 9.88
N LEU A 27 -4.97 -1.17 9.64
CA LEU A 27 -5.47 -1.69 8.37
C LEU A 27 -6.87 -1.15 8.05
N LYS A 28 -7.79 -1.17 9.01
CA LYS A 28 -9.16 -0.63 8.84
C LYS A 28 -9.13 0.85 8.47
N VAL A 29 -8.36 1.65 9.20
CA VAL A 29 -8.24 3.10 8.96
C VAL A 29 -7.63 3.37 7.58
N CYS A 30 -6.54 2.68 7.22
CA CYS A 30 -5.89 2.85 5.92
C CYS A 30 -6.80 2.44 4.76
N VAL A 31 -7.54 1.34 4.88
CA VAL A 31 -8.48 0.89 3.84
C VAL A 31 -9.65 1.87 3.71
N ILE A 32 -10.27 2.29 4.81
CA ILE A 32 -11.36 3.27 4.77
C ILE A 32 -10.88 4.57 4.10
N TYR A 33 -9.70 5.06 4.50
CA TYR A 33 -9.11 6.27 3.91
C TYR A 33 -8.84 6.12 2.41
N SER A 34 -8.20 5.02 1.99
CA SER A 34 -7.86 4.79 0.58
C SER A 34 -9.11 4.60 -0.29
N VAL A 35 -10.12 3.89 0.19
CA VAL A 35 -11.40 3.71 -0.50
C VAL A 35 -12.15 5.04 -0.61
N THR A 36 -12.20 5.84 0.46
CA THR A 36 -12.85 7.14 0.45
C THR A 36 -12.19 8.09 -0.55
N LEU A 37 -10.86 8.18 -0.52
CA LEU A 37 -10.12 9.05 -1.43
C LEU A 37 -10.24 8.57 -2.89
N TRP A 38 -10.16 7.26 -3.11
CA TRP A 38 -10.41 6.66 -4.43
C TRP A 38 -11.81 6.99 -4.94
N ALA A 39 -12.84 6.83 -4.12
CA ALA A 39 -14.22 7.14 -4.50
C ALA A 39 -14.39 8.62 -4.87
N LEU A 40 -13.79 9.54 -4.11
CA LEU A 40 -13.82 10.97 -4.43
C LEU A 40 -13.18 11.28 -5.77
N VAL A 41 -12.00 10.70 -6.06
CA VAL A 41 -11.31 10.88 -7.35
C VAL A 41 -12.12 10.28 -8.49
N MET A 42 -12.74 9.10 -8.30
CA MET A 42 -13.53 8.45 -9.34
C MET A 42 -14.84 9.18 -9.65
N LEU A 43 -15.50 9.74 -8.62
CA LEU A 43 -16.76 10.46 -8.77
C LEU A 43 -16.56 11.89 -9.33
N PHE A 44 -15.51 12.58 -8.88
CA PHE A 44 -15.26 13.98 -9.19
C PHE A 44 -13.87 14.24 -9.81
N PRO A 45 -13.44 13.51 -10.86
CA PRO A 45 -12.10 13.64 -11.41
C PRO A 45 -11.84 15.02 -12.03
N GLN A 46 -12.89 15.65 -12.60
CA GLN A 46 -12.80 16.99 -13.20
C GLN A 46 -12.55 18.08 -12.15
N LEU A 47 -13.07 17.92 -10.92
CA LEU A 47 -12.78 18.81 -9.80
C LEU A 47 -11.29 18.80 -9.48
N PHE A 48 -10.70 17.60 -9.37
CA PHE A 48 -9.27 17.45 -9.09
C PHE A 48 -8.39 17.94 -10.25
N ALA A 49 -8.75 17.61 -11.50
CA ALA A 49 -8.04 18.08 -12.69
C ALA A 49 -8.12 19.61 -12.84
N GLY A 50 -9.28 20.22 -12.57
CA GLY A 50 -9.50 21.66 -12.65
C GLY A 50 -8.74 22.49 -11.62
N MET A 51 -8.24 21.87 -10.54
CA MET A 51 -7.34 22.56 -9.59
C MET A 51 -5.96 22.87 -10.19
N PHE A 52 -5.56 22.15 -11.25
CA PHE A 52 -4.23 22.25 -11.86
C PHE A 52 -4.25 22.81 -13.28
N ALA A 53 -5.41 22.84 -13.94
CA ALA A 53 -5.56 23.30 -15.31
C ALA A 53 -6.85 24.12 -15.47
N SER A 54 -6.77 25.18 -16.28
CA SER A 54 -7.92 26.05 -16.61
C SER A 54 -8.50 25.78 -18.00
N ASP A 55 -7.76 25.09 -18.88
CA ASP A 55 -8.19 24.71 -20.22
C ASP A 55 -9.13 23.50 -20.16
N ALA A 56 -10.32 23.60 -20.72
CA ALA A 56 -11.34 22.57 -20.70
C ALA A 56 -10.87 21.24 -21.35
N GLN A 57 -10.12 21.31 -22.46
CA GLN A 57 -9.60 20.12 -23.14
C GLN A 57 -8.55 19.41 -22.28
N LEU A 58 -7.69 20.19 -21.62
CA LEU A 58 -6.67 19.66 -20.72
C LEU A 58 -7.29 19.04 -19.46
N VAL A 59 -8.34 19.67 -18.91
CA VAL A 59 -9.10 19.14 -17.76
C VAL A 59 -9.75 17.79 -18.10
N ASP A 60 -10.37 17.67 -19.27
CA ASP A 60 -11.00 16.42 -19.69
C ASP A 60 -9.98 15.30 -19.95
N PHE A 61 -8.85 15.63 -20.54
CA PHE A 61 -7.74 14.68 -20.70
C PHE A 61 -7.19 14.23 -19.35
N ALA A 62 -6.89 15.19 -18.46
CA ALA A 62 -6.37 14.92 -17.12
C ALA A 62 -7.35 14.11 -16.27
N ALA A 63 -8.65 14.38 -16.35
CA ALA A 63 -9.68 13.63 -15.65
C ALA A 63 -9.76 12.15 -16.08
N ARG A 64 -9.61 11.88 -17.38
CA ARG A 64 -9.53 10.51 -17.91
C ARG A 64 -8.25 9.80 -17.44
N ALA A 65 -7.11 10.48 -17.57
CA ALA A 65 -5.82 9.95 -17.12
C ALA A 65 -5.82 9.65 -15.62
N LEU A 66 -6.42 10.53 -14.81
CA LEU A 66 -6.54 10.39 -13.37
C LEU A 66 -7.37 9.15 -12.96
N ARG A 67 -8.48 8.89 -13.67
CA ARG A 67 -9.29 7.69 -13.44
C ARG A 67 -8.51 6.41 -13.71
N ILE A 68 -7.72 6.37 -14.76
CA ILE A 68 -6.89 5.21 -15.10
C ILE A 68 -5.78 5.05 -14.06
N TYR A 69 -5.05 6.12 -13.79
CA TYR A 69 -3.90 6.13 -12.89
C TYR A 69 -4.26 5.73 -11.45
N CYS A 70 -5.38 6.27 -10.93
CA CYS A 70 -5.86 5.97 -9.59
C CYS A 70 -6.70 4.68 -9.50
N GLY A 71 -6.79 3.89 -10.58
CA GLY A 71 -7.66 2.71 -10.67
C GLY A 71 -7.52 1.70 -9.53
N ALA A 72 -6.29 1.46 -9.06
CA ALA A 72 -6.00 0.54 -7.96
C ALA A 72 -5.79 1.22 -6.58
N MET A 73 -6.04 2.53 -6.48
CA MET A 73 -5.76 3.29 -5.26
C MET A 73 -6.54 2.78 -4.03
N PHE A 74 -7.72 2.18 -4.23
CA PHE A 74 -8.55 1.65 -3.15
C PHE A 74 -7.88 0.50 -2.38
N ILE A 75 -7.01 -0.29 -3.02
CA ILE A 75 -6.27 -1.38 -2.37
C ILE A 75 -4.93 -0.94 -1.76
N PHE A 76 -4.48 0.26 -2.09
CA PHE A 76 -3.17 0.77 -1.67
C PHE A 76 -3.06 0.95 -0.14
N GLY A 77 -4.18 1.19 0.54
CA GLY A 77 -4.25 1.24 2.01
C GLY A 77 -3.74 -0.03 2.68
N ILE A 78 -3.90 -1.20 2.07
CA ILE A 78 -3.38 -2.48 2.56
C ILE A 78 -1.85 -2.46 2.56
N GLN A 79 -1.24 -2.01 1.46
CA GLN A 79 0.21 -1.93 1.34
C GLN A 79 0.81 -0.99 2.39
N ILE A 80 0.21 0.19 2.57
CA ILE A 80 0.66 1.17 3.58
C ILE A 80 0.61 0.56 4.99
N ALA A 81 -0.50 -0.09 5.35
CA ALA A 81 -0.65 -0.71 6.67
C ALA A 81 0.41 -1.80 6.91
N CYS A 82 0.68 -2.67 5.93
CA CYS A 82 1.69 -3.70 6.02
C CYS A 82 3.11 -3.13 6.15
N GLN A 83 3.45 -2.14 5.31
CA GLN A 83 4.77 -1.50 5.35
C GLN A 83 5.04 -0.78 6.67
N MET A 84 4.06 0.00 7.17
CA MET A 84 4.19 0.68 8.46
C MET A 84 4.36 -0.31 9.61
N THR A 85 3.65 -1.44 9.56
CA THR A 85 3.80 -2.49 10.57
C THR A 85 5.18 -3.16 10.48
N PHE A 86 5.70 -3.45 9.28
CA PHE A 86 7.07 -3.97 9.13
C PHE A 86 8.12 -3.05 9.75
N VAL A 87 8.01 -1.76 9.51
CA VAL A 87 8.93 -0.78 10.12
C VAL A 87 8.79 -0.79 11.65
N SER A 88 7.54 -0.83 12.15
CA SER A 88 7.25 -0.80 13.59
C SER A 88 7.80 -2.00 14.36
N ILE A 89 7.83 -3.19 13.74
CA ILE A 89 8.33 -4.42 14.35
C ILE A 89 9.82 -4.71 14.04
N GLY A 90 10.54 -3.72 13.48
CA GLY A 90 11.97 -3.84 13.16
C GLY A 90 12.29 -4.58 11.85
N TYR A 91 11.30 -4.96 11.05
CA TYR A 91 11.48 -5.63 9.75
C TYR A 91 11.63 -4.60 8.60
N ALA A 92 12.47 -3.58 8.80
CA ALA A 92 12.66 -2.50 7.83
C ALA A 92 13.10 -2.99 6.45
N LEU A 93 13.92 -4.04 6.36
CA LEU A 93 14.33 -4.65 5.10
C LEU A 93 13.13 -5.18 4.30
N CYS A 94 12.13 -5.77 4.95
CA CYS A 94 10.91 -6.21 4.27
C CYS A 94 10.15 -5.02 3.64
N SER A 95 10.08 -3.89 4.35
CA SER A 95 9.47 -2.66 3.82
C SER A 95 10.23 -2.12 2.60
N ILE A 96 11.57 -2.14 2.64
CA ILE A 96 12.42 -1.73 1.52
C ILE A 96 12.21 -2.66 0.31
N ILE A 97 12.19 -3.98 0.52
CA ILE A 97 11.95 -4.96 -0.55
C ILE A 97 10.60 -4.71 -1.24
N VAL A 98 9.54 -4.48 -0.47
CA VAL A 98 8.22 -4.15 -1.03
C VAL A 98 8.27 -2.87 -1.87
N ALA A 99 8.94 -1.82 -1.39
CA ALA A 99 9.06 -0.56 -2.10
C ALA A 99 9.85 -0.70 -3.41
N VAL A 100 10.97 -1.42 -3.37
CA VAL A 100 11.82 -1.72 -4.55
C VAL A 100 11.05 -2.57 -5.56
N MET A 101 10.39 -3.64 -5.11
CA MET A 101 9.57 -4.50 -5.96
C MET A 101 8.50 -3.69 -6.71
N ARG A 102 7.78 -2.82 -6.00
CA ARG A 102 6.74 -2.00 -6.61
C ARG A 102 7.28 -1.06 -7.68
N LYS A 103 8.33 -0.29 -7.38
CA LYS A 103 8.82 0.77 -8.27
C LYS A 103 9.77 0.27 -9.35
N PHE A 104 10.74 -0.58 -9.00
CA PHE A 104 11.78 -0.99 -9.92
C PHE A 104 11.44 -2.28 -10.68
N VAL A 105 10.86 -3.27 -10.01
CA VAL A 105 10.62 -4.58 -10.61
C VAL A 105 9.28 -4.65 -11.33
N LEU A 106 8.24 -3.97 -10.82
CA LEU A 106 6.90 -4.02 -11.41
C LEU A 106 6.62 -2.80 -12.29
N LEU A 107 6.73 -1.58 -11.76
CA LEU A 107 6.32 -0.38 -12.48
C LEU A 107 7.19 -0.11 -13.71
N ILE A 108 8.52 -0.11 -13.57
CA ILE A 108 9.41 0.22 -14.69
C ILE A 108 9.20 -0.72 -15.90
N PRO A 109 9.22 -2.06 -15.75
CA PRO A 109 8.95 -2.95 -16.88
C PRO A 109 7.55 -2.76 -17.47
N LEU A 110 6.53 -2.55 -16.63
CA LEU A 110 5.16 -2.35 -17.09
C LEU A 110 4.99 -1.07 -17.93
N ILE A 111 5.69 0.01 -17.59
CA ILE A 111 5.69 1.25 -18.40
C ILE A 111 6.23 1.00 -19.83
N TYR A 112 7.16 0.07 -20.00
CA TYR A 112 7.69 -0.28 -21.33
C TYR A 112 6.87 -1.34 -22.06
N ILE A 113 6.29 -2.29 -21.33
CA ILE A 113 5.55 -3.44 -21.89
C ILE A 113 4.11 -3.03 -22.28
N MET A 114 3.40 -2.30 -21.41
CA MET A 114 2.00 -1.95 -21.61
C MET A 114 1.73 -1.17 -22.91
N PRO A 115 2.56 -0.19 -23.33
CA PRO A 115 2.37 0.51 -24.61
C PRO A 115 2.59 -0.35 -25.86
N GLN A 116 3.17 -1.54 -25.71
CA GLN A 116 3.32 -2.52 -26.80
C GLN A 116 2.10 -3.41 -26.95
N LEU A 117 1.33 -3.59 -25.85
CA LEU A 117 0.15 -4.45 -25.78
C LEU A 117 -1.15 -3.69 -26.09
N LEU A 118 -1.22 -2.39 -25.79
CA LEU A 118 -2.41 -1.57 -25.93
C LEU A 118 -2.28 -0.62 -27.12
N ALA A 119 -3.39 -0.43 -27.84
CA ALA A 119 -3.43 0.44 -29.02
C ALA A 119 -3.22 1.93 -28.68
N ASP A 120 -3.76 2.39 -27.56
CA ASP A 120 -3.54 3.74 -27.03
C ASP A 120 -2.34 3.74 -26.09
N LYS A 121 -1.19 4.18 -26.60
CA LYS A 121 0.09 4.21 -25.87
C LYS A 121 0.07 5.11 -24.65
N VAL A 122 -0.69 6.21 -24.69
CA VAL A 122 -0.76 7.18 -23.59
C VAL A 122 -1.54 6.57 -22.41
N SER A 123 -2.73 6.04 -22.68
CA SER A 123 -3.52 5.35 -21.66
C SER A 123 -2.81 4.10 -21.12
N ALA A 124 -2.01 3.42 -21.95
CA ALA A 124 -1.20 2.26 -21.53
C ALA A 124 -0.16 2.64 -20.48
N VAL A 125 0.53 3.76 -20.62
CA VAL A 125 1.51 4.24 -19.61
C VAL A 125 0.80 4.54 -18.28
N TYR A 126 -0.36 5.20 -18.32
CA TYR A 126 -1.13 5.47 -17.09
C TYR A 126 -1.68 4.19 -16.45
N ALA A 127 -2.04 3.18 -17.23
CA ALA A 127 -2.52 1.90 -16.74
C ALA A 127 -1.41 1.03 -16.11
N ALA A 128 -0.15 1.31 -16.38
CA ALA A 128 0.98 0.62 -15.77
C ALA A 128 1.04 0.81 -14.25
N GLU A 129 0.66 1.99 -13.71
CA GLU A 129 0.64 2.25 -12.27
C GLU A 129 -0.38 1.36 -11.53
N PRO A 130 -1.69 1.33 -11.87
CA PRO A 130 -2.64 0.46 -11.17
C PRO A 130 -2.33 -1.02 -11.36
N ALA A 131 -1.75 -1.44 -12.48
CA ALA A 131 -1.29 -2.81 -12.67
C ALA A 131 -0.13 -3.16 -11.75
N ALA A 132 0.89 -2.29 -11.68
CA ALA A 132 2.02 -2.45 -10.75
C ALA A 132 1.55 -2.46 -9.29
N ASP A 133 0.65 -1.55 -8.91
CA ASP A 133 0.10 -1.46 -7.56
C ASP A 133 -0.67 -2.71 -7.17
N SER A 134 -1.49 -3.25 -8.06
CA SER A 134 -2.25 -4.49 -7.80
C SER A 134 -1.31 -5.67 -7.53
N LEU A 135 -0.28 -5.84 -8.37
CA LEU A 135 0.72 -6.90 -8.18
C LEU A 135 1.56 -6.68 -6.92
N ALA A 136 1.94 -5.42 -6.64
CA ALA A 136 2.70 -5.08 -5.44
C ALA A 136 1.91 -5.34 -4.15
N VAL A 137 0.61 -5.05 -4.14
CA VAL A 137 -0.27 -5.34 -2.99
C VAL A 137 -0.36 -6.83 -2.75
N LEU A 138 -0.54 -7.65 -3.80
CA LEU A 138 -0.55 -9.12 -3.69
C LEU A 138 0.76 -9.66 -3.12
N PHE A 139 1.90 -9.19 -3.64
CA PHE A 139 3.22 -9.54 -3.12
C PHE A 139 3.39 -9.13 -1.65
N THR A 140 2.95 -7.92 -1.31
CA THR A 140 3.01 -7.38 0.05
C THR A 140 2.19 -8.22 1.02
N ILE A 141 0.96 -8.59 0.65
CA ILE A 141 0.09 -9.45 1.48
C ILE A 141 0.76 -10.79 1.73
N ALA A 142 1.28 -11.44 0.69
CA ALA A 142 1.94 -12.75 0.82
C ALA A 142 3.17 -12.66 1.75
N MET A 143 4.05 -11.67 1.52
CA MET A 143 5.24 -11.47 2.34
C MET A 143 4.88 -11.09 3.78
N PHE A 144 3.86 -10.25 3.97
CA PHE A 144 3.39 -9.85 5.29
C PHE A 144 2.81 -11.02 6.07
N ALA A 145 1.94 -11.82 5.45
CA ALA A 145 1.33 -12.98 6.12
C ALA A 145 2.37 -13.96 6.68
N VAL A 146 3.44 -14.20 5.93
CA VAL A 146 4.51 -15.11 6.37
C VAL A 146 5.35 -14.47 7.49
N ASN A 147 5.86 -13.27 7.29
CA ASN A 147 6.80 -12.65 8.22
C ASN A 147 6.12 -12.14 9.49
N PHE A 148 4.92 -11.60 9.40
CA PHE A 148 4.17 -11.13 10.56
C PHE A 148 3.78 -12.29 11.48
N LYS A 149 3.30 -13.40 10.90
CA LYS A 149 3.00 -14.62 11.68
C LYS A 149 4.25 -15.16 12.39
N LYS A 150 5.40 -15.17 11.69
CA LYS A 150 6.69 -15.60 12.28
C LYS A 150 7.13 -14.67 13.42
N ALA A 151 7.01 -13.36 13.23
CA ALA A 151 7.36 -12.37 14.24
C ALA A 151 6.50 -12.50 15.51
N LEU A 152 5.18 -12.64 15.34
CA LEU A 152 4.27 -12.81 16.47
C LEU A 152 4.51 -14.12 17.23
N ARG A 153 4.77 -15.22 16.51
CA ARG A 153 5.06 -16.51 17.13
C ARG A 153 6.34 -16.46 17.97
N LYS A 154 7.38 -15.82 17.45
CA LYS A 154 8.63 -15.63 18.21
C LYS A 154 8.37 -14.84 19.50
N LEU A 155 7.56 -13.80 19.44
CA LEU A 155 7.18 -12.99 20.60
C LEU A 155 6.42 -13.81 21.65
N GLU A 156 5.47 -14.65 21.21
CA GLU A 156 4.68 -15.52 22.10
C GLU A 156 5.56 -16.59 22.77
N GLU A 157 6.57 -17.13 22.07
CA GLU A 157 7.54 -18.08 22.61
C GLU A 157 8.47 -17.43 23.64
N GLU A 158 8.97 -16.22 23.39
CA GLU A 158 9.80 -15.44 24.33
C GLU A 158 9.01 -15.12 25.60
N GLN A 159 7.79 -14.63 25.48
CA GLN A 159 6.93 -14.32 26.63
C GLN A 159 6.64 -15.56 27.50
N LYS A 160 6.48 -16.73 26.87
CA LYS A 160 6.26 -17.98 27.61
C LYS A 160 7.50 -18.42 28.38
N ASN A 161 8.69 -18.23 27.81
CA ASN A 161 9.95 -18.59 28.47
C ASN A 161 10.24 -17.69 29.68
N ASP A 162 9.97 -16.36 29.53
CA ASP A 162 10.14 -15.40 30.62
C ASP A 162 9.17 -15.66 31.81
N ALA A 163 7.99 -16.19 31.51
CA ALA A 163 7.01 -16.57 32.55
C ALA A 163 7.34 -17.86 33.27
N LEU A 164 8.29 -18.67 32.78
CA LEU A 164 8.75 -19.93 33.37
C LEU A 164 10.08 -19.80 34.10
N SER A 165 10.79 -18.69 33.94
CA SER A 165 12.03 -18.33 34.64
C SER A 165 11.75 -17.53 35.92
#